data_5c92f0d321ba7a01ec277a717fb469bc
#
_entry.id   5c92f0d321ba7a01ec277a717fb469bc
#
_cell.length_a   1.000
_cell.length_b   1.000
_cell.length_c   1.000
_cell.angle_alpha   90.00
_cell.angle_beta   90.00
_cell.angle_gamma   90.00
#
_symmetry.space_group_name_H-M   'P 1'
#
loop_
_entity.id
_entity.type
_entity.pdbx_description
1 polymer ?
#
loop_
_entity_poly.entity_id
_entity_poly.type
_entity_poly.pdbx_seq_one_letter_code
_entity_poly.pdbx_strand_id
1 'polypeptide(L)'
;MVDDFLKFSKSLHSSSIPSSIHGSSFQNAPMSTLVPMVVEQSSRGERAYDIFSRLLKERIIMLGTPINDAVANLMVAQLLYLASEEPEKDINIYVNSPGGVIDSGLAIYDTMQFISCEVSTICVGLAASMGSVLLAAGASGKRAALPNSRIMVHQPLGGAQGQASDIEIHAKEILYLK
;
A
#
# COMPACT_ATOMS: atom_id res chain seq x y z
N MET A 1 8.76 -37.16 -2.86
CA MET A 1 8.20 -35.81 -2.62
C MET A 1 8.18 -34.92 -3.89
N VAL A 2 9.27 -34.73 -4.62
CA VAL A 2 9.25 -33.91 -5.86
C VAL A 2 8.48 -34.61 -6.98
N ASP A 3 8.61 -35.92 -7.12
CA ASP A 3 7.92 -36.74 -8.16
C ASP A 3 6.41 -36.82 -7.94
N ASP A 4 5.94 -36.76 -6.70
CA ASP A 4 4.52 -36.80 -6.38
C ASP A 4 3.84 -35.46 -6.71
N PHE A 5 4.57 -34.36 -6.53
CA PHE A 5 4.10 -33.04 -6.91
C PHE A 5 3.99 -32.88 -8.44
N LEU A 6 4.95 -33.43 -9.20
CA LEU A 6 4.91 -33.42 -10.65
C LEU A 6 3.81 -34.31 -11.24
N LYS A 7 3.47 -35.41 -10.59
CA LYS A 7 2.32 -36.27 -10.96
C LYS A 7 1.00 -35.56 -10.69
N PHE A 8 0.88 -34.88 -9.56
CA PHE A 8 -0.31 -34.10 -9.23
C PHE A 8 -0.54 -32.95 -10.22
N SER A 9 0.51 -32.20 -10.60
CA SER A 9 0.40 -31.11 -11.57
C SER A 9 -0.02 -31.58 -12.97
N LYS A 10 0.41 -32.77 -13.39
CA LYS A 10 0.01 -33.40 -14.68
C LYS A 10 -1.44 -33.87 -14.68
N SER A 11 -1.98 -34.30 -13.54
CA SER A 11 -3.39 -34.73 -13.42
C SER A 11 -4.38 -33.56 -13.55
N LEU A 12 -3.96 -32.34 -13.22
CA LEU A 12 -4.78 -31.13 -13.34
C LEU A 12 -4.92 -30.63 -14.79
N HIS A 13 -4.07 -31.09 -15.72
CA HIS A 13 -4.08 -30.67 -17.13
C HIS A 13 -4.88 -31.63 -18.06
N SER A 14 -5.44 -32.73 -17.56
CA SER A 14 -6.15 -33.72 -18.38
C SER A 14 -7.66 -33.69 -18.27
N SER A 15 -8.29 -32.72 -17.57
CA SER A 15 -9.73 -32.54 -17.59
C SER A 15 -10.09 -31.48 -18.64
N SER A 16 -10.58 -31.97 -19.80
CA SER A 16 -11.20 -31.13 -20.83
C SER A 16 -12.39 -30.38 -20.27
N ILE A 17 -12.25 -29.07 -20.13
CA ILE A 17 -13.35 -28.16 -19.78
C ILE A 17 -14.27 -28.02 -21.00
N PRO A 18 -15.59 -28.26 -20.91
CA PRO A 18 -16.51 -28.01 -22.01
C PRO A 18 -16.58 -26.52 -22.33
N SER A 19 -16.36 -26.18 -23.59
CA SER A 19 -16.43 -24.81 -24.12
C SER A 19 -17.88 -24.35 -24.32
N SER A 20 -18.65 -24.14 -23.26
CA SER A 20 -19.96 -23.45 -23.36
C SER A 20 -20.41 -22.95 -21.99
N ILE A 21 -19.79 -21.86 -21.52
CA ILE A 21 -20.45 -20.97 -20.57
C ILE A 21 -20.36 -19.55 -21.15
N HIS A 22 -21.44 -19.19 -21.87
CA HIS A 22 -21.69 -17.80 -22.25
C HIS A 22 -21.88 -16.95 -20.99
N GLY A 23 -21.15 -15.86 -20.96
CA GLY A 23 -21.18 -14.70 -20.11
C GLY A 23 -22.32 -14.56 -19.12
N SER A 24 -22.06 -14.82 -17.86
CA SER A 24 -22.58 -14.02 -16.77
C SER A 24 -21.42 -13.18 -16.26
N SER A 25 -21.55 -11.87 -16.47
CA SER A 25 -20.70 -10.88 -15.84
C SER A 25 -20.78 -11.09 -14.33
N PHE A 26 -19.80 -11.77 -13.76
CA PHE A 26 -19.54 -11.66 -12.33
C PHE A 26 -19.10 -10.21 -12.12
N GLN A 27 -20.08 -9.34 -11.85
CA GLN A 27 -19.80 -8.07 -11.23
C GLN A 27 -19.04 -8.42 -9.97
N ASN A 28 -17.77 -8.03 -9.91
CA ASN A 28 -16.98 -8.02 -8.70
C ASN A 28 -17.72 -7.12 -7.72
N ALA A 29 -18.64 -7.68 -6.94
CA ALA A 29 -19.08 -7.03 -5.73
C ALA A 29 -17.81 -6.80 -4.91
N PRO A 30 -17.54 -5.57 -4.43
CA PRO A 30 -16.39 -5.34 -3.59
C PRO A 30 -16.56 -6.28 -2.39
N MET A 31 -15.70 -7.28 -2.27
CA MET A 31 -15.60 -8.06 -1.05
C MET A 31 -15.19 -7.06 0.04
N SER A 32 -16.16 -6.58 0.79
CA SER A 32 -15.88 -5.80 1.99
C SER A 32 -15.17 -6.74 2.94
N THR A 33 -13.86 -6.62 2.98
CA THR A 33 -13.05 -7.35 3.95
C THR A 33 -13.55 -6.95 5.33
N LEU A 34 -14.09 -7.92 6.08
CA LEU A 34 -14.53 -7.68 7.45
C LEU A 34 -13.33 -7.25 8.26
N VAL A 35 -13.35 -6.00 8.71
CA VAL A 35 -12.31 -5.47 9.60
C VAL A 35 -12.63 -5.97 11.01
N PRO A 36 -11.77 -6.76 11.66
CA PRO A 36 -12.03 -7.29 12.99
C PRO A 36 -12.04 -6.19 14.03
N MET A 37 -12.93 -6.32 15.02
CA MET A 37 -13.02 -5.44 16.17
C MET A 37 -12.23 -6.01 17.34
N VAL A 38 -11.51 -5.15 18.04
CA VAL A 38 -10.76 -5.45 19.27
C VAL A 38 -11.42 -4.71 20.43
N VAL A 39 -11.74 -5.42 21.50
CA VAL A 39 -12.31 -4.83 22.72
C VAL A 39 -11.21 -4.70 23.76
N GLU A 40 -10.96 -3.48 24.22
CA GLU A 40 -10.07 -3.18 25.34
C GLU A 40 -10.91 -2.96 26.62
N GLN A 41 -10.52 -3.64 27.67
CA GLN A 41 -11.05 -3.39 29.02
C GLN A 41 -10.14 -2.40 29.76
N SER A 42 -10.72 -1.34 30.28
CA SER A 42 -10.02 -0.36 31.11
C SER A 42 -10.79 -0.12 32.42
N SER A 43 -10.17 0.56 33.36
CA SER A 43 -10.83 0.97 34.62
C SER A 43 -12.04 1.91 34.38
N ARG A 44 -12.19 2.48 33.17
CA ARG A 44 -13.30 3.34 32.75
C ARG A 44 -14.35 2.64 31.90
N GLY A 45 -14.26 1.30 31.74
CA GLY A 45 -15.19 0.50 30.95
C GLY A 45 -14.53 -0.12 29.70
N GLU A 46 -15.38 -0.75 28.87
CA GLU A 46 -14.97 -1.38 27.62
C GLU A 46 -15.02 -0.41 26.46
N ARG A 47 -14.00 -0.46 25.58
CA ARG A 47 -13.98 0.27 24.31
C ARG A 47 -13.67 -0.68 23.17
N ALA A 48 -14.48 -0.61 22.13
CA ALA A 48 -14.26 -1.35 20.89
C ALA A 48 -13.54 -0.47 19.85
N TYR A 49 -12.54 -1.02 19.22
CA TYR A 49 -11.79 -0.39 18.11
C TYR A 49 -11.76 -1.36 16.94
N ASP A 50 -11.82 -0.87 15.72
CA ASP A 50 -11.34 -1.68 14.61
C ASP A 50 -9.82 -1.89 14.71
N ILE A 51 -9.31 -2.93 14.06
CA ILE A 51 -7.89 -3.30 14.18
C ILE A 51 -6.95 -2.19 13.74
N PHE A 52 -7.30 -1.40 12.70
CA PHE A 52 -6.45 -0.32 12.21
C PHE A 52 -6.43 0.86 13.19
N SER A 53 -7.58 1.22 13.74
CA SER A 53 -7.67 2.24 14.82
C SER A 53 -6.90 1.79 16.07
N ARG A 54 -6.91 0.48 16.38
CA ARG A 54 -6.13 -0.04 17.49
C ARG A 54 -4.62 0.03 17.23
N LEU A 55 -4.18 -0.31 16.02
CA LEU A 55 -2.78 -0.18 15.61
C LEU A 55 -2.33 1.29 15.58
N LEU A 56 -3.19 2.20 15.15
CA LEU A 56 -2.89 3.64 15.12
C LEU A 56 -2.55 4.18 16.54
N LYS A 57 -3.21 3.68 17.58
CA LYS A 57 -2.85 4.02 18.98
C LYS A 57 -1.41 3.62 19.36
N GLU A 58 -0.89 2.58 18.72
CA GLU A 58 0.51 2.15 18.85
C GLU A 58 1.43 2.82 17.83
N ARG A 59 0.95 3.88 17.19
CA ARG A 59 1.68 4.65 16.17
C ARG A 59 2.06 3.81 14.93
N ILE A 60 1.22 2.84 14.57
CA ILE A 60 1.40 1.95 13.43
C ILE A 60 0.38 2.31 12.35
N ILE A 61 0.88 2.60 11.15
CA ILE A 61 0.09 2.86 9.94
C ILE A 61 0.32 1.71 8.95
N MET A 62 -0.76 1.21 8.33
CA MET A 62 -0.69 0.16 7.32
C MET A 62 -0.94 0.74 5.93
N LEU A 63 0.07 0.72 5.06
CA LEU A 63 -0.08 0.95 3.63
C LEU A 63 -0.19 -0.40 2.91
N GLY A 64 -1.41 -0.94 2.84
CA GLY A 64 -1.70 -2.29 2.33
C GLY A 64 -2.42 -2.32 0.97
N THR A 65 -2.51 -1.19 0.26
CA THR A 65 -3.29 -1.04 -0.97
C THR A 65 -2.54 -0.22 -2.03
N PRO A 66 -3.03 -0.17 -3.28
CA PRO A 66 -2.57 0.81 -4.24
C PRO A 66 -2.77 2.24 -3.72
N ILE A 67 -1.81 3.12 -4.03
CA ILE A 67 -1.82 4.53 -3.63
C ILE A 67 -2.69 5.33 -4.58
N ASN A 68 -3.71 5.97 -4.04
CA ASN A 68 -4.58 6.94 -4.70
C ASN A 68 -4.86 8.10 -3.76
N ASP A 69 -5.64 9.10 -4.20
CA ASP A 69 -5.92 10.30 -3.41
C ASP A 69 -6.58 9.99 -2.05
N ALA A 70 -7.51 9.03 -2.02
CA ALA A 70 -8.20 8.66 -0.77
C ALA A 70 -7.22 8.04 0.24
N VAL A 71 -6.35 7.14 -0.22
CA VAL A 71 -5.29 6.54 0.61
C VAL A 71 -4.30 7.58 1.07
N ALA A 72 -3.87 8.49 0.18
CA ALA A 72 -2.94 9.55 0.51
C ALA A 72 -3.51 10.49 1.57
N ASN A 73 -4.73 10.97 1.39
CA ASN A 73 -5.39 11.85 2.35
C ASN A 73 -5.54 11.19 3.73
N LEU A 74 -5.87 9.90 3.78
CA LEU A 74 -5.97 9.15 5.02
C LEU A 74 -4.61 9.01 5.71
N MET A 75 -3.56 8.67 4.98
CA MET A 75 -2.21 8.55 5.53
C MET A 75 -1.67 9.90 6.04
N VAL A 76 -1.86 10.97 5.26
CA VAL A 76 -1.51 12.35 5.66
C VAL A 76 -2.21 12.73 6.97
N ALA A 77 -3.52 12.48 7.06
CA ALA A 77 -4.27 12.77 8.29
C ALA A 77 -3.76 11.98 9.49
N GLN A 78 -3.44 10.69 9.32
CA GLN A 78 -2.87 9.85 10.37
C GLN A 78 -1.49 10.32 10.81
N LEU A 79 -0.62 10.69 9.87
CA LEU A 79 0.73 11.20 10.15
C LEU A 79 0.66 12.51 10.95
N LEU A 80 -0.16 13.46 10.50
CA LEU A 80 -0.35 14.74 11.19
C LEU A 80 -0.96 14.56 12.59
N TYR A 81 -1.94 13.68 12.73
CA TYR A 81 -2.55 13.36 14.02
C TYR A 81 -1.50 12.79 15.00
N LEU A 82 -0.75 11.77 14.59
CA LEU A 82 0.27 11.16 15.44
C LEU A 82 1.40 12.14 15.79
N ALA A 83 1.81 12.98 14.84
CA ALA A 83 2.81 14.02 15.10
C ALA A 83 2.34 15.06 16.11
N SER A 84 1.05 15.41 16.11
CA SER A 84 0.47 16.37 17.07
C SER A 84 0.32 15.79 18.48
N GLU A 85 0.07 14.48 18.61
CA GLU A 85 -0.10 13.83 19.91
C GLU A 85 1.24 13.67 20.66
N GLU A 86 2.26 13.14 19.98
CA GLU A 86 3.56 12.86 20.60
C GLU A 86 4.71 13.10 19.59
N PRO A 87 5.18 14.34 19.45
CA PRO A 87 6.15 14.73 18.42
C PRO A 87 7.53 14.08 18.55
N GLU A 88 7.87 13.55 19.73
CA GLU A 88 9.18 12.91 20.00
C GLU A 88 9.18 11.39 19.74
N LYS A 89 8.02 10.79 19.46
CA LYS A 89 7.93 9.34 19.27
C LYS A 89 7.85 8.98 17.79
N ASP A 90 8.54 7.92 17.43
CA ASP A 90 8.53 7.39 16.06
C ASP A 90 7.14 6.97 15.60
N ILE A 91 6.92 7.09 14.30
CA ILE A 91 5.77 6.53 13.60
C ILE A 91 6.25 5.35 12.75
N ASN A 92 5.54 4.22 12.80
CA ASN A 92 5.90 3.03 12.03
C ASN A 92 4.93 2.84 10.87
N ILE A 93 5.44 2.81 9.63
CA ILE A 93 4.65 2.51 8.43
C ILE A 93 5.02 1.12 7.92
N TYR A 94 4.04 0.23 7.90
CA TYR A 94 4.16 -1.09 7.27
C TYR A 94 3.69 -1.01 5.83
N VAL A 95 4.56 -1.33 4.88
CA VAL A 95 4.34 -1.18 3.45
C VAL A 95 4.11 -2.53 2.78
N ASN A 96 2.92 -2.71 2.19
CA ASN A 96 2.58 -3.81 1.30
C ASN A 96 1.75 -3.26 0.13
N SER A 97 2.42 -2.53 -0.77
CA SER A 97 1.76 -1.76 -1.82
C SER A 97 2.45 -1.94 -3.18
N PRO A 98 1.68 -2.08 -4.26
CA PRO A 98 2.21 -2.06 -5.62
C PRO A 98 2.62 -0.65 -6.09
N GLY A 99 2.44 0.39 -5.26
CA GLY A 99 2.57 1.78 -5.65
C GLY A 99 1.25 2.37 -6.15
N GLY A 100 1.31 3.35 -7.04
CA GLY A 100 0.11 4.01 -7.57
C GLY A 100 0.38 5.41 -8.09
N VAL A 101 -0.54 6.34 -7.85
CA VAL A 101 -0.49 7.72 -8.35
C VAL A 101 0.69 8.46 -7.73
N ILE A 102 1.51 9.08 -8.58
CA ILE A 102 2.75 9.75 -8.15
C ILE A 102 2.44 10.92 -7.22
N ASP A 103 1.54 11.83 -7.61
CA ASP A 103 1.22 13.01 -6.81
C ASP A 103 0.65 12.64 -5.44
N SER A 104 -0.22 11.62 -5.39
CA SER A 104 -0.74 11.08 -4.13
C SER A 104 0.38 10.50 -3.25
N GLY A 105 1.35 9.83 -3.86
CA GLY A 105 2.52 9.31 -3.15
C GLY A 105 3.46 10.41 -2.65
N LEU A 106 3.67 11.46 -3.46
CA LEU A 106 4.47 12.62 -3.06
C LEU A 106 3.84 13.40 -1.91
N ALA A 107 2.50 13.50 -1.85
CA ALA A 107 1.82 14.11 -0.70
C ALA A 107 2.11 13.37 0.61
N ILE A 108 2.17 12.03 0.58
CA ILE A 108 2.57 11.24 1.75
C ILE A 108 4.06 11.47 2.05
N TYR A 109 4.91 11.41 1.03
CA TYR A 109 6.36 11.62 1.17
C TYR A 109 6.67 12.96 1.83
N ASP A 110 6.12 14.04 1.30
CA ASP A 110 6.34 15.39 1.83
C ASP A 110 5.85 15.52 3.27
N THR A 111 4.71 14.90 3.60
CA THR A 111 4.21 14.87 4.98
C THR A 111 5.18 14.12 5.91
N MET A 112 5.72 12.98 5.48
CA MET A 112 6.72 12.24 6.26
C MET A 112 7.98 13.08 6.53
N GLN A 113 8.39 13.95 5.58
CA GLN A 113 9.54 14.83 5.75
C GLN A 113 9.20 16.10 6.55
N PHE A 114 7.95 16.54 6.53
CA PHE A 114 7.49 17.77 7.19
C PHE A 114 7.30 17.61 8.70
N ILE A 115 6.81 16.45 9.16
CA ILE A 115 6.55 16.20 10.58
C ILE A 115 7.85 16.08 11.38
N SER A 116 7.81 16.40 12.67
CA SER A 116 8.97 16.34 13.57
C SER A 116 9.33 14.90 14.00
N CYS A 117 8.36 13.98 13.99
CA CYS A 117 8.58 12.58 14.33
C CYS A 117 9.47 11.89 13.29
N GLU A 118 10.37 11.00 13.73
CA GLU A 118 11.00 10.09 12.79
C GLU A 118 10.02 9.01 12.31
N VAL A 119 10.04 8.72 11.03
CA VAL A 119 9.18 7.70 10.42
C VAL A 119 10.01 6.46 10.12
N SER A 120 9.68 5.36 10.79
CA SER A 120 10.23 4.04 10.48
C SER A 120 9.38 3.36 9.40
N THR A 121 10.01 2.72 8.43
CA THR A 121 9.32 2.04 7.33
C THR A 121 9.74 0.58 7.22
N ILE A 122 8.76 -0.31 7.11
CA ILE A 122 8.97 -1.76 7.08
C ILE A 122 8.25 -2.37 5.87
N CYS A 123 8.98 -2.96 4.93
CA CYS A 123 8.38 -3.70 3.82
C CYS A 123 7.87 -5.06 4.29
N VAL A 124 6.57 -5.32 4.08
CA VAL A 124 5.89 -6.57 4.41
C VAL A 124 5.22 -7.09 3.13
N GLY A 125 5.85 -8.01 2.43
CA GLY A 125 5.37 -8.53 1.15
C GLY A 125 5.90 -7.75 -0.04
N LEU A 126 5.33 -6.62 -0.40
CA LEU A 126 5.71 -5.85 -1.59
C LEU A 126 5.79 -4.35 -1.32
N ALA A 127 6.90 -3.72 -1.73
CA ALA A 127 7.01 -2.27 -1.86
C ALA A 127 7.45 -1.95 -3.29
N ALA A 128 6.51 -1.60 -4.17
CA ALA A 128 6.78 -1.36 -5.57
C ALA A 128 6.45 0.08 -5.99
N SER A 129 7.20 0.62 -6.98
CA SER A 129 6.95 1.95 -7.55
C SER A 129 6.90 3.02 -6.45
N MET A 130 5.83 3.82 -6.36
CA MET A 130 5.65 4.79 -5.26
C MET A 130 5.70 4.15 -3.86
N GLY A 131 5.33 2.87 -3.71
CA GLY A 131 5.51 2.15 -2.45
C GLY A 131 6.99 1.97 -2.07
N SER A 132 7.88 1.78 -3.05
CA SER A 132 9.33 1.73 -2.80
C SER A 132 9.93 3.10 -2.47
N VAL A 133 9.39 4.17 -3.03
CA VAL A 133 9.77 5.55 -2.70
C VAL A 133 9.42 5.85 -1.25
N LEU A 134 8.18 5.53 -0.82
CA LEU A 134 7.75 5.71 0.57
C LEU A 134 8.55 4.85 1.56
N LEU A 135 8.90 3.61 1.17
CA LEU A 135 9.80 2.78 1.97
C LEU A 135 11.18 3.45 2.15
N ALA A 136 11.73 3.99 1.06
CA ALA A 136 13.02 4.68 1.07
C ALA A 136 12.98 6.03 1.82
N ALA A 137 11.81 6.65 1.95
CA ALA A 137 11.58 7.91 2.65
C ALA A 137 11.68 7.79 4.19
N GLY A 138 11.70 6.59 4.73
CA GLY A 138 11.91 6.36 6.16
C GLY A 138 13.23 6.92 6.68
N ALA A 139 13.27 7.24 7.96
CA ALA A 139 14.44 7.79 8.62
C ALA A 139 15.68 6.89 8.49
N SER A 140 16.86 7.48 8.48
CA SER A 140 18.12 6.74 8.35
C SER A 140 18.27 5.73 9.49
N GLY A 141 18.56 4.46 9.14
CA GLY A 141 18.65 3.36 10.10
C GLY A 141 17.31 2.78 10.56
N LYS A 142 16.16 3.36 10.13
CA LYS A 142 14.81 2.91 10.51
C LYS A 142 14.02 2.37 9.30
N ARG A 143 14.72 1.89 8.28
CA ARG A 143 14.14 1.24 7.09
C ARG A 143 14.45 -0.24 7.12
N ALA A 144 13.44 -1.07 7.01
CA ALA A 144 13.56 -2.53 7.09
C ALA A 144 12.71 -3.24 6.03
N ALA A 145 13.05 -4.49 5.78
CA ALA A 145 12.28 -5.37 4.92
C ALA A 145 12.28 -6.77 5.54
N LEU A 146 11.13 -7.46 5.52
CA LEU A 146 11.06 -8.85 5.94
C LEU A 146 11.78 -9.76 4.93
N PRO A 147 12.29 -10.92 5.34
CA PRO A 147 13.16 -11.76 4.51
C PRO A 147 12.57 -12.19 3.16
N ASN A 148 11.25 -12.34 3.09
CA ASN A 148 10.54 -12.76 1.87
C ASN A 148 9.85 -11.61 1.14
N SER A 149 10.06 -10.36 1.59
CA SER A 149 9.48 -9.19 0.93
C SER A 149 10.24 -8.83 -0.34
N ARG A 150 9.56 -8.11 -1.23
CA ARG A 150 10.12 -7.65 -2.50
C ARG A 150 10.06 -6.15 -2.57
N ILE A 151 11.11 -5.57 -3.12
CA ILE A 151 11.20 -4.13 -3.39
C ILE A 151 11.43 -3.97 -4.89
N MET A 152 10.59 -3.17 -5.56
CA MET A 152 10.69 -2.95 -6.99
C MET A 152 10.69 -1.47 -7.30
N VAL A 153 11.71 -1.03 -8.01
CA VAL A 153 11.86 0.34 -8.50
C VAL A 153 11.78 0.33 -10.02
N HIS A 154 11.02 1.23 -10.59
CA HIS A 154 10.95 1.45 -12.03
C HIS A 154 10.72 2.94 -12.31
N GLN A 155 11.00 3.36 -13.55
CA GLN A 155 10.68 4.71 -14.00
C GLN A 155 9.16 4.94 -14.05
N PRO A 156 8.69 6.21 -14.02
CA PRO A 156 7.29 6.56 -14.15
C PRO A 156 6.65 5.93 -15.38
N LEU A 157 5.42 5.45 -15.21
CA LEU A 157 4.55 5.01 -16.30
C LEU A 157 3.48 6.07 -16.51
N GLY A 158 3.26 6.46 -17.75
CA GLY A 158 2.22 7.42 -18.09
C GLY A 158 1.85 7.35 -19.55
N GLY A 159 0.76 8.00 -19.89
CA GLY A 159 0.26 8.15 -21.25
C GLY A 159 -0.67 9.36 -21.32
N ALA A 160 -0.89 9.89 -22.53
CA ALA A 160 -1.79 10.99 -22.77
C ALA A 160 -2.62 10.76 -24.03
N GLN A 161 -3.84 11.24 -24.00
CA GLN A 161 -4.75 11.30 -25.15
C GLN A 161 -5.32 12.71 -25.24
N GLY A 162 -5.49 13.24 -26.45
CA GLY A 162 -6.02 14.57 -26.65
C GLY A 162 -5.41 15.26 -27.86
N GLN A 163 -5.42 16.59 -27.86
CA GLN A 163 -4.78 17.40 -28.89
C GLN A 163 -3.24 17.26 -28.80
N ALA A 164 -2.54 17.53 -29.89
CA ALA A 164 -1.09 17.41 -29.95
C ALA A 164 -0.36 18.23 -28.87
N SER A 165 -0.88 19.45 -28.59
CA SER A 165 -0.37 20.31 -27.51
C SER A 165 -0.50 19.68 -26.12
N ASP A 166 -1.63 19.02 -25.85
CA ASP A 166 -1.90 18.38 -24.57
C ASP A 166 -0.97 17.17 -24.37
N ILE A 167 -0.79 16.38 -25.43
CA ILE A 167 0.15 15.23 -25.42
C ILE A 167 1.58 15.70 -25.16
N GLU A 168 2.01 16.82 -25.77
CA GLU A 168 3.34 17.38 -25.56
C GLU A 168 3.54 17.83 -24.10
N ILE A 169 2.56 18.50 -23.50
CA ILE A 169 2.61 18.93 -22.09
C ILE A 169 2.71 17.73 -21.17
N HIS A 170 1.86 16.73 -21.35
CA HIS A 170 1.90 15.50 -20.53
C HIS A 170 3.20 14.73 -20.69
N ALA A 171 3.75 14.64 -21.91
CA ALA A 171 5.03 13.98 -22.13
C ALA A 171 6.18 14.69 -21.41
N LYS A 172 6.19 16.05 -21.43
CA LYS A 172 7.19 16.83 -20.67
C LYS A 172 7.08 16.60 -19.17
N GLU A 173 5.86 16.53 -18.62
CA GLU A 173 5.65 16.25 -17.20
C GLU A 173 6.15 14.86 -16.80
N ILE A 174 5.83 13.82 -17.58
CA ILE A 174 6.32 12.46 -17.33
C ILE A 174 7.86 12.41 -17.36
N LEU A 175 8.50 13.13 -18.28
CA LEU A 175 9.94 13.22 -18.38
C LEU A 175 10.57 14.00 -17.21
N TYR A 176 9.89 15.00 -16.69
CA TYR A 176 10.30 15.76 -15.51
C TYR A 176 10.27 14.90 -14.24
N LEU A 177 9.23 14.08 -14.09
CA LEU A 177 9.07 13.15 -12.95
C LEU A 177 10.06 11.97 -12.99
N LYS A 178 10.70 11.71 -14.13
CA LYS A 178 11.68 10.63 -14.32
C LYS A 178 13.04 10.97 -13.70
#